data_3877c4c42064e15434f287bc0802260e
#
_entry.id   3877c4c42064e15434f287bc0802260e
#
_cell.length_a   1.000
_cell.length_b   1.000
_cell.length_c   1.000
_cell.angle_alpha   90.00
_cell.angle_beta   90.00
_cell.angle_gamma   90.00
#
_symmetry.space_group_name_H-M   'P 1'
#
loop_
_entity.id
_entity.type
_entity.pdbx_description
1 polymer ?
#
loop_
_entity_poly.entity_id
_entity_poly.type
_entity_poly.pdbx_seq_one_letter_code
_entity_poly.pdbx_strand_id
1 'polypeptide(L)'
;MKILLLDNYDSFTYNLCDYLLQTGADCKVARNDALSLSEFENIDFEALVFSPGPKRPADAGLMPALIARYHDSVPMLGICLGHQALGEFFGAELVKAAMPMHGKTAEIRHSGHPLFENVPEHFTAMRYHSLLLRSLENTPLECIARTGAGEIMALAHRSLPLLGVQCHPESVLTDFGLQILKNWIKIAASARYAGIDRQTHGTLP
;
A
#
# COMPACT_ATOMS: atom_id res chain seq x y z
N MET A 1 3.68 -11.91 11.71
CA MET A 1 4.43 -10.91 10.93
C MET A 1 4.36 -9.59 11.66
N LYS A 2 5.50 -8.91 11.87
CA LYS A 2 5.57 -7.59 12.48
C LYS A 2 5.42 -6.52 11.39
N ILE A 3 4.37 -5.73 11.48
CA ILE A 3 4.06 -4.68 10.50
C ILE A 3 4.31 -3.32 11.14
N LEU A 4 5.00 -2.45 10.44
CA LEU A 4 5.03 -1.03 10.76
C LEU A 4 4.05 -0.30 9.81
N LEU A 5 2.98 0.24 10.39
CA LEU A 5 2.00 1.06 9.70
C LEU A 5 2.38 2.53 9.85
N LEU A 6 2.80 3.14 8.75
CA LEU A 6 3.08 4.57 8.72
C LEU A 6 1.77 5.35 8.60
N ASP A 7 1.46 6.13 9.63
CA ASP A 7 0.27 6.99 9.67
C ASP A 7 0.57 8.32 8.97
N ASN A 8 -0.09 8.56 7.84
CA ASN A 8 -0.04 9.81 7.09
C ASN A 8 -1.14 10.80 7.53
N TYR A 9 -1.49 10.80 8.83
CA TYR A 9 -2.53 11.65 9.40
C TYR A 9 -3.92 11.37 8.82
N ASP A 10 -4.22 10.09 8.61
CA ASP A 10 -5.54 9.66 8.14
C ASP A 10 -6.45 9.27 9.31
N SER A 11 -7.74 9.64 9.19
CA SER A 11 -8.75 9.34 10.22
C SER A 11 -9.04 7.84 10.36
N PHE A 12 -8.73 7.04 9.34
CA PHE A 12 -8.99 5.60 9.31
C PHE A 12 -7.75 4.74 9.55
N THR A 13 -6.60 5.34 9.91
CA THR A 13 -5.36 4.59 10.17
C THR A 13 -5.57 3.50 11.23
N TYR A 14 -6.32 3.79 12.30
CA TYR A 14 -6.57 2.79 13.34
C TYR A 14 -7.55 1.70 12.93
N ASN A 15 -8.48 1.98 12.01
CA ASN A 15 -9.31 0.95 11.39
C ASN A 15 -8.46 -0.01 10.54
N LEU A 16 -7.50 0.56 9.78
CA LEU A 16 -6.54 -0.24 9.02
C LEU A 16 -5.66 -1.08 9.94
N CYS A 17 -5.17 -0.50 11.05
CA CYS A 17 -4.42 -1.21 12.08
C CYS A 17 -5.24 -2.39 12.65
N ASP A 18 -6.50 -2.15 13.02
CA ASP A 18 -7.40 -3.19 13.54
C ASP A 18 -7.60 -4.33 12.52
N TYR A 19 -7.82 -4.01 11.25
CA TYR A 19 -7.94 -5.03 10.21
C TYR A 19 -6.64 -5.84 10.04
N LEU A 20 -5.47 -5.19 10.13
CA LEU A 20 -4.18 -5.89 10.10
C LEU A 20 -4.01 -6.82 11.31
N LEU A 21 -4.39 -6.39 12.51
CA LEU A 21 -4.41 -7.21 13.71
C LEU A 21 -5.35 -8.43 13.56
N GLN A 22 -6.52 -8.26 12.95
CA GLN A 22 -7.46 -9.35 12.65
C GLN A 22 -6.89 -10.38 11.67
N THR A 23 -5.85 -10.06 10.89
CA THR A 23 -5.14 -11.04 10.07
C THR A 23 -4.18 -11.93 10.87
N GLY A 24 -3.97 -11.66 12.16
CA GLY A 24 -2.99 -12.31 13.02
C GLY A 24 -1.59 -11.68 12.97
N ALA A 25 -1.45 -10.50 12.33
CA ALA A 25 -0.20 -9.76 12.34
C ALA A 25 -0.04 -8.96 13.64
N ASP A 26 1.21 -8.63 13.99
CA ASP A 26 1.55 -7.64 15.02
C ASP A 26 1.74 -6.28 14.31
N CYS A 27 0.88 -5.30 14.60
CA CYS A 27 0.87 -4.01 13.92
C CYS A 27 1.24 -2.89 14.87
N LYS A 28 2.32 -2.16 14.55
CA LYS A 28 2.72 -0.93 15.23
C LYS A 28 2.45 0.27 14.32
N VAL A 29 1.87 1.33 14.90
CA VAL A 29 1.58 2.57 14.19
C VAL A 29 2.65 3.61 14.55
N ALA A 30 3.21 4.28 13.55
CA ALA A 30 4.08 5.44 13.73
C ALA A 30 3.67 6.55 12.76
N ARG A 31 3.60 7.79 13.22
CA ARG A 31 3.33 8.94 12.35
C ARG A 31 4.50 9.23 11.44
N ASN A 32 4.21 9.72 10.24
CA ASN A 32 5.18 9.96 9.18
C ASN A 32 6.22 11.06 9.48
N ASP A 33 6.06 11.78 10.57
CA ASP A 33 6.95 12.85 11.06
C ASP A 33 7.37 12.67 12.52
N ALA A 34 6.98 11.57 13.17
CA ALA A 34 7.23 11.34 14.59
C ALA A 34 8.67 10.96 14.90
N LEU A 35 9.41 10.45 13.92
CA LEU A 35 10.76 9.91 14.08
C LEU A 35 11.63 10.36 12.92
N SER A 36 12.94 10.43 13.13
CA SER A 36 13.92 10.52 12.05
C SER A 36 14.08 9.17 11.34
N LEU A 37 14.69 9.17 10.17
CA LEU A 37 14.93 7.92 9.41
C LEU A 37 15.81 6.95 10.21
N SER A 38 16.82 7.47 10.95
CA SER A 38 17.70 6.65 11.80
C SER A 38 16.97 6.03 12.99
N GLU A 39 15.96 6.70 13.55
CA GLU A 39 15.12 6.14 14.60
C GLU A 39 14.20 5.04 14.05
N PHE A 40 13.68 5.21 12.82
CA PHE A 40 12.92 4.17 12.12
C PHE A 40 13.74 2.90 11.88
N GLU A 41 15.05 3.02 11.59
CA GLU A 41 15.94 1.88 11.39
C GLU A 41 16.11 1.01 12.64
N ASN A 42 15.81 1.54 13.84
CA ASN A 42 15.84 0.80 15.10
C ASN A 42 14.52 0.08 15.41
N ILE A 43 13.46 0.29 14.62
CA ILE A 43 12.20 -0.41 14.81
C ILE A 43 12.29 -1.79 14.18
N ASP A 44 11.98 -2.82 14.95
CA ASP A 44 11.88 -4.19 14.44
C ASP A 44 10.54 -4.38 13.71
N PHE A 45 10.61 -4.46 12.38
CA PHE A 45 9.47 -4.75 11.51
C PHE A 45 9.87 -5.67 10.36
N GLU A 46 8.89 -6.33 9.79
CA GLU A 46 9.05 -7.32 8.73
C GLU A 46 8.37 -6.90 7.43
N ALA A 47 7.43 -5.95 7.52
CA ALA A 47 6.72 -5.38 6.40
C ALA A 47 6.30 -3.94 6.71
N LEU A 48 6.14 -3.12 5.68
CA LEU A 48 5.68 -1.73 5.76
C LEU A 48 4.27 -1.61 5.16
N VAL A 49 3.41 -0.88 5.85
CA VAL A 49 2.12 -0.44 5.32
C VAL A 49 2.08 1.08 5.36
N PHE A 50 1.73 1.72 4.25
CA PHE A 50 1.55 3.16 4.17
C PHE A 50 0.06 3.48 4.14
N SER A 51 -0.42 4.20 5.14
CA SER A 51 -1.83 4.56 5.28
C SER A 51 -2.30 5.52 4.19
N PRO A 52 -3.62 5.69 4.03
CA PRO A 52 -4.17 6.87 3.38
C PRO A 52 -3.65 8.14 4.04
N GLY A 53 -3.93 9.29 3.42
CA GLY A 53 -3.57 10.59 3.99
C GLY A 53 -3.92 11.75 3.06
N PRO A 54 -3.85 12.98 3.57
CA PRO A 54 -4.11 14.19 2.80
C PRO A 54 -2.93 14.56 1.89
N LYS A 55 -3.18 15.50 0.96
CA LYS A 55 -2.20 16.15 0.08
C LYS A 55 -1.60 15.17 -0.96
N ARG A 56 -0.29 15.28 -1.21
CA ARG A 56 0.47 14.49 -2.19
C ARG A 56 1.52 13.61 -1.48
N PRO A 57 2.00 12.54 -2.11
CA PRO A 57 3.06 11.70 -1.53
C PRO A 57 4.30 12.47 -1.10
N ALA A 58 4.72 13.48 -1.86
CA ALA A 58 5.86 14.32 -1.53
C ALA A 58 5.70 15.13 -0.21
N ASP A 59 4.45 15.33 0.24
CA ASP A 59 4.13 16.04 1.48
C ASP A 59 3.99 15.09 2.69
N ALA A 60 4.19 13.79 2.50
CA ALA A 60 3.92 12.74 3.50
C ALA A 60 5.14 12.40 4.38
N GLY A 61 5.85 13.43 4.84
CA GLY A 61 6.95 13.27 5.80
C GLY A 61 8.00 12.25 5.35
N LEU A 62 8.25 11.24 6.17
CA LEU A 62 9.27 10.21 5.89
C LEU A 62 8.83 9.15 4.86
N MET A 63 7.57 9.12 4.43
CA MET A 63 7.09 8.05 3.53
C MET A 63 7.95 7.88 2.26
N PRO A 64 8.31 8.95 1.50
CA PRO A 64 9.18 8.80 0.32
C PRO A 64 10.57 8.23 0.65
N ALA A 65 11.16 8.67 1.77
CA ALA A 65 12.46 8.18 2.21
C ALA A 65 12.43 6.70 2.63
N LEU A 66 11.35 6.26 3.29
CA LEU A 66 11.17 4.85 3.67
C LEU A 66 10.98 3.96 2.44
N ILE A 67 10.23 4.42 1.43
CA ILE A 67 10.09 3.69 0.17
C ILE A 67 11.47 3.56 -0.49
N ALA A 68 12.21 4.66 -0.64
CA ALA A 68 13.54 4.65 -1.24
C ALA A 68 14.52 3.72 -0.50
N ARG A 69 14.43 3.68 0.83
CA ARG A 69 15.34 2.90 1.69
C ARG A 69 15.06 1.40 1.70
N TYR A 70 13.78 0.99 1.56
CA TYR A 70 13.36 -0.38 1.85
C TYR A 70 12.65 -1.10 0.70
N HIS A 71 12.44 -0.46 -0.46
CA HIS A 71 11.64 -1.03 -1.57
C HIS A 71 12.15 -2.37 -2.10
N ASP A 72 13.44 -2.64 -2.02
CA ASP A 72 14.08 -3.86 -2.52
C ASP A 72 14.27 -4.95 -1.46
N SER A 73 14.00 -4.65 -0.19
CA SER A 73 14.33 -5.52 0.95
C SER A 73 13.14 -5.82 1.88
N VAL A 74 12.03 -5.07 1.77
CA VAL A 74 10.89 -5.21 2.67
C VAL A 74 9.58 -5.22 1.87
N PRO A 75 8.68 -6.19 2.10
CA PRO A 75 7.33 -6.15 1.51
C PRO A 75 6.59 -4.87 1.89
N MET A 76 5.91 -4.25 0.92
CA MET A 76 5.15 -3.02 1.16
C MET A 76 3.73 -3.09 0.64
N LEU A 77 2.80 -2.47 1.37
CA LEU A 77 1.44 -2.18 0.91
C LEU A 77 1.16 -0.70 1.04
N GLY A 78 0.83 -0.05 -0.06
CA GLY A 78 0.34 1.32 -0.06
C GLY A 78 -1.18 1.39 -0.18
N ILE A 79 -1.83 2.13 0.73
CA ILE A 79 -3.27 2.39 0.67
C ILE A 79 -3.50 3.85 0.28
N CYS A 80 -4.30 4.12 -0.75
CA CYS A 80 -4.67 5.44 -1.24
C CYS A 80 -3.44 6.34 -1.47
N LEU A 81 -3.05 7.20 -0.54
CA LEU A 81 -1.82 8.01 -0.63
C LEU A 81 -0.56 7.14 -0.73
N GLY A 82 -0.49 6.04 0.02
CA GLY A 82 0.62 5.08 -0.05
C GLY A 82 0.70 4.37 -1.41
N HIS A 83 -0.42 4.03 -2.02
CA HIS A 83 -0.48 3.50 -3.40
C HIS A 83 0.08 4.53 -4.41
N GLN A 84 -0.30 5.79 -4.26
CA GLN A 84 0.20 6.88 -5.11
C GLN A 84 1.70 7.08 -4.92
N ALA A 85 2.20 7.00 -3.69
CA ALA A 85 3.62 7.11 -3.37
C ALA A 85 4.45 6.01 -4.03
N LEU A 86 4.00 4.75 -3.94
CA LEU A 86 4.66 3.63 -4.63
C LEU A 86 4.64 3.83 -6.14
N GLY A 87 3.51 4.27 -6.71
CA GLY A 87 3.41 4.55 -8.14
C GLY A 87 4.38 5.63 -8.61
N GLU A 88 4.39 6.80 -7.96
CA GLU A 88 5.32 7.90 -8.31
C GLU A 88 6.78 7.50 -8.14
N PHE A 89 7.12 6.76 -7.09
CA PHE A 89 8.49 6.29 -6.86
C PHE A 89 9.03 5.47 -8.03
N PHE A 90 8.19 4.63 -8.63
CA PHE A 90 8.57 3.81 -9.79
C PHE A 90 8.28 4.46 -11.15
N GLY A 91 7.92 5.75 -11.18
CA GLY A 91 7.82 6.55 -12.40
C GLY A 91 6.43 6.65 -13.01
N ALA A 92 5.38 6.22 -12.31
CA ALA A 92 4.01 6.50 -12.72
C ALA A 92 3.66 7.98 -12.54
N GLU A 93 2.77 8.49 -13.38
CA GLU A 93 2.31 9.87 -13.32
C GLU A 93 1.15 10.03 -12.34
N LEU A 94 1.24 10.96 -11.39
CA LEU A 94 0.16 11.32 -10.49
C LEU A 94 -0.64 12.50 -11.04
N VAL A 95 -1.89 12.24 -11.42
CA VAL A 95 -2.78 13.21 -12.08
C VAL A 95 -4.04 13.49 -11.26
N LYS A 96 -4.71 14.61 -11.53
CA LYS A 96 -6.03 14.87 -10.97
C LYS A 96 -7.06 13.90 -11.58
N ALA A 97 -7.91 13.32 -10.74
CA ALA A 97 -9.08 12.58 -11.20
C ALA A 97 -10.04 13.52 -11.96
N ALA A 98 -10.67 13.02 -13.02
CA ALA A 98 -11.69 13.77 -13.76
C ALA A 98 -12.85 14.16 -12.83
N MET A 99 -13.17 13.32 -11.86
CA MET A 99 -14.17 13.57 -10.83
C MET A 99 -13.59 13.21 -9.45
N PRO A 100 -13.47 14.17 -8.51
CA PRO A 100 -13.08 13.87 -7.14
C PRO A 100 -14.05 12.89 -6.48
N MET A 101 -13.52 11.88 -5.82
CA MET A 101 -14.29 10.88 -5.10
C MET A 101 -14.11 11.10 -3.59
N HIS A 102 -15.19 11.45 -2.90
CA HIS A 102 -15.19 11.70 -1.46
C HIS A 102 -16.29 10.86 -0.80
N GLY A 103 -15.91 9.74 -0.18
CA GLY A 103 -16.84 8.85 0.50
C GLY A 103 -17.84 8.16 -0.43
N LYS A 104 -17.48 7.94 -1.69
CA LYS A 104 -18.31 7.26 -2.68
C LYS A 104 -17.76 5.86 -2.96
N THR A 105 -18.66 4.93 -3.20
CA THR A 105 -18.30 3.60 -3.66
C THR A 105 -18.23 3.54 -5.19
N ALA A 106 -17.42 2.63 -5.70
CA ALA A 106 -17.38 2.28 -7.11
C ALA A 106 -17.18 0.78 -7.26
N GLU A 107 -17.67 0.23 -8.37
CA GLU A 107 -17.33 -1.11 -8.77
C GLU A 107 -15.88 -1.14 -9.29
N ILE A 108 -15.13 -2.11 -8.80
CA ILE A 108 -13.74 -2.38 -9.19
C ILE A 108 -13.69 -3.77 -9.82
N ARG A 109 -13.02 -3.88 -10.95
CA ARG A 109 -12.72 -5.15 -11.60
C ARG A 109 -11.23 -5.45 -11.48
N HIS A 110 -10.88 -6.66 -11.03
CA HIS A 110 -9.49 -7.12 -10.93
C HIS A 110 -9.16 -8.18 -11.99
N SER A 111 -7.85 -8.39 -12.22
CA SER A 111 -7.32 -9.30 -13.24
C SER A 111 -6.98 -10.71 -12.72
N GLY A 112 -7.42 -11.08 -11.52
CA GLY A 112 -7.12 -12.40 -10.93
C GLY A 112 -5.75 -12.47 -10.23
N HIS A 113 -5.10 -11.33 -9.92
CA HIS A 113 -3.86 -11.31 -9.15
C HIS A 113 -4.07 -11.94 -7.75
N PRO A 114 -3.07 -12.64 -7.15
CA PRO A 114 -3.17 -13.28 -5.82
C PRO A 114 -3.66 -12.36 -4.70
N LEU A 115 -3.47 -11.04 -4.80
CA LEU A 115 -4.06 -10.07 -3.87
C LEU A 115 -5.58 -10.18 -3.76
N PHE A 116 -6.24 -10.64 -4.81
CA PHE A 116 -7.70 -10.78 -4.91
C PHE A 116 -8.16 -12.26 -4.84
N GLU A 117 -7.35 -13.15 -4.29
CA GLU A 117 -7.75 -14.53 -4.05
C GLU A 117 -9.02 -14.58 -3.17
N ASN A 118 -10.05 -15.32 -3.61
CA ASN A 118 -11.37 -15.40 -2.96
C ASN A 118 -12.14 -14.05 -2.89
N VAL A 119 -11.82 -13.09 -3.74
CA VAL A 119 -12.60 -11.89 -4.00
C VAL A 119 -13.28 -12.06 -5.35
N PRO A 120 -14.59 -11.77 -5.51
CA PRO A 120 -15.25 -11.78 -6.82
C PRO A 120 -14.56 -10.86 -7.81
N GLU A 121 -14.54 -11.21 -9.11
CA GLU A 121 -13.89 -10.41 -10.16
C GLU A 121 -14.36 -8.95 -10.14
N HIS A 122 -15.63 -8.73 -9.80
CA HIS A 122 -16.24 -7.43 -9.58
C HIS A 122 -16.63 -7.30 -8.12
N PHE A 123 -16.20 -6.25 -7.46
CA PHE A 123 -16.55 -5.94 -6.07
C PHE A 123 -16.70 -4.44 -5.86
N THR A 124 -17.45 -4.05 -4.84
CA THR A 124 -17.63 -2.65 -4.46
C THR A 124 -16.52 -2.20 -3.52
N ALA A 125 -15.93 -1.03 -3.77
CA ALA A 125 -14.98 -0.45 -2.83
C ALA A 125 -15.17 1.06 -2.63
N MET A 126 -14.86 1.49 -1.41
CA MET A 126 -14.91 2.90 -1.01
C MET A 126 -13.71 3.65 -1.56
N ARG A 127 -13.97 4.84 -2.09
CA ARG A 127 -12.97 5.75 -2.67
C ARG A 127 -13.05 7.11 -1.98
N TYR A 128 -11.87 7.65 -1.66
CA TYR A 128 -11.75 8.96 -1.02
C TYR A 128 -10.51 9.70 -1.53
N HIS A 129 -10.49 10.03 -2.84
CA HIS A 129 -9.31 10.64 -3.48
C HIS A 129 -9.69 11.58 -4.60
N SER A 130 -8.82 12.57 -4.85
CA SER A 130 -8.88 13.50 -5.97
C SER A 130 -7.69 13.34 -6.94
N LEU A 131 -6.75 12.46 -6.61
CA LEU A 131 -5.58 12.13 -7.42
C LEU A 131 -5.61 10.66 -7.81
N LEU A 132 -5.02 10.32 -8.97
CA LEU A 132 -4.92 8.99 -9.55
C LEU A 132 -3.56 8.78 -10.18
N LEU A 133 -3.12 7.54 -10.21
CA LEU A 133 -1.97 7.14 -11.02
C LEU A 133 -2.38 6.89 -12.48
N ARG A 134 -1.46 7.22 -13.38
CA ARG A 134 -1.54 6.98 -14.83
C ARG A 134 -0.17 6.53 -15.36
N SER A 135 -0.13 5.98 -16.58
CA SER A 135 1.12 5.73 -17.31
C SER A 135 2.05 4.74 -16.61
N LEU A 136 1.60 3.46 -16.48
CA LEU A 136 2.45 2.39 -15.94
C LEU A 136 3.33 1.71 -17.00
N GLU A 137 3.21 2.08 -18.29
CA GLU A 137 3.77 1.35 -19.43
C GLU A 137 5.31 1.28 -19.39
N ASN A 138 5.96 2.32 -18.90
CA ASN A 138 7.43 2.42 -18.80
C ASN A 138 7.93 2.23 -17.36
N THR A 139 7.14 1.57 -16.52
CA THR A 139 7.48 1.31 -15.12
C THR A 139 7.58 -0.19 -14.87
N PRO A 140 8.23 -0.63 -13.79
CA PRO A 140 8.21 -2.04 -13.38
C PRO A 140 6.88 -2.46 -12.76
N LEU A 141 5.87 -1.59 -12.76
CA LEU A 141 4.56 -1.82 -12.19
C LEU A 141 3.58 -2.40 -13.22
N GLU A 142 2.59 -3.11 -12.73
CA GLU A 142 1.43 -3.56 -13.49
C GLU A 142 0.13 -3.16 -12.79
N CYS A 143 -0.88 -2.87 -13.59
CA CYS A 143 -2.22 -2.61 -13.06
C CYS A 143 -2.96 -3.93 -12.88
N ILE A 144 -3.36 -4.23 -11.65
CA ILE A 144 -4.05 -5.46 -11.26
C ILE A 144 -5.54 -5.27 -10.95
N ALA A 145 -6.02 -4.02 -10.86
CA ALA A 145 -7.45 -3.70 -10.77
C ALA A 145 -7.76 -2.31 -11.33
N ARG A 146 -8.97 -2.14 -11.89
CA ARG A 146 -9.45 -0.88 -12.50
C ARG A 146 -10.93 -0.65 -12.19
N THR A 147 -11.35 0.61 -12.32
CA THR A 147 -12.78 0.96 -12.45
C THR A 147 -13.26 0.71 -13.88
N GLY A 148 -14.59 0.70 -14.11
CA GLY A 148 -15.17 0.67 -15.45
C GLY A 148 -14.73 1.83 -16.36
N ALA A 149 -14.32 2.97 -15.77
CA ALA A 149 -13.73 4.11 -16.48
C ALA A 149 -12.23 3.96 -16.79
N GLY A 150 -11.62 2.82 -16.41
CA GLY A 150 -10.21 2.52 -16.67
C GLY A 150 -9.23 3.12 -15.66
N GLU A 151 -9.71 3.75 -14.58
CA GLU A 151 -8.85 4.30 -13.53
C GLU A 151 -8.13 3.18 -12.78
N ILE A 152 -6.84 3.33 -12.52
CA ILE A 152 -6.01 2.35 -11.80
C ILE A 152 -6.44 2.31 -10.33
N MET A 153 -6.89 1.14 -9.87
CA MET A 153 -7.36 0.94 -8.50
C MET A 153 -6.45 0.02 -7.69
N ALA A 154 -5.61 -0.76 -8.34
CA ALA A 154 -4.54 -1.48 -7.68
C ALA A 154 -3.36 -1.69 -8.63
N LEU A 155 -2.17 -1.73 -8.06
CA LEU A 155 -0.92 -2.03 -8.75
C LEU A 155 -0.11 -3.08 -8.01
N ALA A 156 0.74 -3.78 -8.75
CA ALA A 156 1.76 -4.67 -8.23
C ALA A 156 3.10 -4.37 -8.92
N HIS A 157 4.21 -4.51 -8.20
CA HIS A 157 5.52 -4.55 -8.82
C HIS A 157 5.77 -5.95 -9.38
N ARG A 158 6.29 -6.05 -10.63
CA ARG A 158 6.40 -7.33 -11.36
C ARG A 158 7.32 -8.37 -10.70
N SER A 159 8.29 -7.94 -9.88
CA SER A 159 9.31 -8.81 -9.27
C SER A 159 9.50 -8.61 -7.77
N LEU A 160 9.07 -7.48 -7.21
CA LEU A 160 9.19 -7.19 -5.78
C LEU A 160 7.82 -7.34 -5.08
N PRO A 161 7.78 -7.67 -3.78
CA PRO A 161 6.53 -7.82 -3.03
C PRO A 161 5.94 -6.44 -2.63
N LEU A 162 5.77 -5.58 -3.62
CA LEU A 162 5.26 -4.22 -3.46
C LEU A 162 3.90 -4.12 -4.14
N LEU A 163 2.89 -3.79 -3.38
CA LEU A 163 1.50 -3.71 -3.80
C LEU A 163 0.88 -2.39 -3.37
N GLY A 164 -0.05 -1.90 -4.16
CA GLY A 164 -0.80 -0.70 -3.80
C GLY A 164 -2.27 -0.81 -4.19
N VAL A 165 -3.15 -0.31 -3.33
CA VAL A 165 -4.59 -0.19 -3.62
C VAL A 165 -5.05 1.25 -3.43
N GLN A 166 -5.75 1.81 -4.42
CA GLN A 166 -6.25 3.19 -4.38
C GLN A 166 -7.51 3.31 -3.53
N CYS A 167 -8.29 2.25 -3.42
CA CYS A 167 -9.47 2.19 -2.55
C CYS A 167 -9.08 1.95 -1.08
N HIS A 168 -10.06 2.03 -0.20
CA HIS A 168 -9.91 1.91 1.24
C HIS A 168 -10.40 0.53 1.73
N PRO A 169 -9.54 -0.49 1.87
CA PRO A 169 -9.93 -1.82 2.33
C PRO A 169 -10.41 -1.82 3.79
N GLU A 170 -10.00 -0.84 4.59
CA GLU A 170 -10.39 -0.68 6.00
C GLU A 170 -11.79 -0.08 6.17
N SER A 171 -12.42 0.35 5.09
CA SER A 171 -13.78 0.89 5.13
C SER A 171 -14.83 -0.21 5.16
N VAL A 172 -15.86 -0.04 5.99
CA VAL A 172 -17.05 -0.91 6.01
C VAL A 172 -17.84 -0.90 4.70
N LEU A 173 -17.59 0.08 3.83
CA LEU A 173 -18.19 0.20 2.49
C LEU A 173 -17.37 -0.49 1.41
N THR A 174 -16.27 -1.16 1.77
CA THR A 174 -15.46 -1.95 0.85
C THR A 174 -15.75 -3.43 1.07
N ASP A 175 -16.33 -4.08 0.06
CA ASP A 175 -16.53 -5.51 0.06
C ASP A 175 -15.17 -6.23 0.10
N PHE A 176 -15.09 -7.30 0.90
CA PHE A 176 -13.88 -8.14 0.98
C PHE A 176 -12.58 -7.42 1.41
N GLY A 177 -12.65 -6.24 2.03
CA GLY A 177 -11.46 -5.47 2.42
C GLY A 177 -10.52 -6.27 3.34
N LEU A 178 -11.05 -6.95 4.36
CA LEU A 178 -10.25 -7.82 5.23
C LEU A 178 -9.63 -9.00 4.46
N GLN A 179 -10.32 -9.55 3.45
CA GLN A 179 -9.78 -10.64 2.61
C GLN A 179 -8.58 -10.15 1.79
N ILE A 180 -8.66 -8.95 1.22
CA ILE A 180 -7.54 -8.32 0.48
C ILE A 180 -6.31 -8.17 1.39
N LEU A 181 -6.49 -7.71 2.62
CA LEU A 181 -5.38 -7.58 3.58
C LEU A 181 -4.81 -8.95 4.00
N LYS A 182 -5.65 -9.97 4.20
CA LYS A 182 -5.19 -11.35 4.46
C LYS A 182 -4.35 -11.90 3.31
N ASN A 183 -4.77 -11.63 2.08
CA ASN A 183 -4.03 -12.07 0.89
C ASN A 183 -2.68 -11.35 0.78
N TRP A 184 -2.63 -10.03 1.06
CA TRP A 184 -1.37 -9.32 1.12
C TRP A 184 -0.41 -9.90 2.17
N ILE A 185 -0.89 -10.23 3.38
CA ILE A 185 -0.07 -10.89 4.41
C ILE A 185 0.54 -12.20 3.90
N LYS A 186 -0.24 -13.04 3.19
CA LYS A 186 0.26 -14.28 2.59
C LYS A 186 1.36 -14.01 1.57
N ILE A 187 1.16 -13.02 0.68
CA ILE A 187 2.15 -12.63 -0.33
C ILE A 187 3.43 -12.14 0.34
N ALA A 188 3.32 -11.24 1.33
CA ALA A 188 4.45 -10.70 2.06
C ALA A 188 5.24 -11.77 2.83
N ALA A 189 4.54 -12.72 3.45
CA ALA A 189 5.18 -13.84 4.13
C ALA A 189 5.93 -14.75 3.15
N SER A 190 5.31 -15.10 2.02
CA SER A 190 5.92 -15.97 0.99
C SER A 190 7.18 -15.35 0.38
N ALA A 191 7.20 -14.06 0.15
CA ALA A 191 8.35 -13.34 -0.41
C ALA A 191 9.58 -13.40 0.52
N ARG A 192 9.38 -13.44 1.83
CA ARG A 192 10.46 -13.58 2.83
C ARG A 192 11.12 -14.97 2.78
N TYR A 193 10.32 -16.04 2.58
CA TYR A 193 10.84 -17.40 2.45
C TYR A 193 11.60 -17.62 1.12
N ALA A 194 11.31 -16.81 0.09
CA ALA A 194 11.94 -16.96 -1.21
C ALA A 194 13.33 -16.30 -1.34
N GLY A 195 13.87 -15.67 -0.26
CA GLY A 195 15.27 -15.21 -0.25
C GLY A 195 15.47 -13.70 -0.35
N ILE A 196 14.53 -12.87 0.14
CA ILE A 196 14.91 -11.54 0.62
C ILE A 196 15.58 -11.76 1.97
N ASP A 197 16.80 -12.35 1.90
CA ASP A 197 17.66 -12.51 3.06
C ASP A 197 18.05 -11.10 3.50
N ARG A 198 17.66 -10.70 4.70
CA ARG A 198 18.11 -9.44 5.30
C ARG A 198 19.61 -9.53 5.39
N GLN A 199 20.32 -8.95 4.43
CA GLN A 199 21.71 -8.62 4.68
C GLN A 199 21.68 -7.70 5.91
N THR A 200 21.99 -8.28 7.05
CA THR A 200 22.35 -7.55 8.25
C THR A 200 23.32 -6.46 7.79
N HIS A 201 22.85 -5.21 7.84
CA HIS A 201 23.73 -4.09 7.56
C HIS A 201 24.84 -4.17 8.58
N GLY A 202 25.95 -4.75 8.12
CA GLY A 202 27.18 -4.82 8.88
C GLY A 202 27.54 -3.41 9.31
N THR A 203 27.78 -3.28 10.59
CA THR A 203 28.48 -2.16 11.19
C THR A 203 29.64 -1.79 10.28
N LEU A 204 29.55 -0.65 9.62
CA LEU A 204 30.71 0.00 9.00
C LEU A 204 31.70 0.34 10.11
N PRO A 205 32.98 0.11 9.90
CA PRO A 205 34.06 0.38 10.87
C PRO A 205 34.20 1.87 11.18
#